data_4f84a519a2540374cff9d48bd53ef69b
#
_entry.id   4f84a519a2540374cff9d48bd53ef69b
#
_cell.length_a   1.000
_cell.length_b   1.000
_cell.length_c   1.000
_cell.angle_alpha   90.00
_cell.angle_beta   90.00
_cell.angle_gamma   90.00
#
_symmetry.space_group_name_H-M   'P 1'
#
loop_
_entity.id
_entity.type
_entity.pdbx_description
1 polymer ?
#
loop_
_entity_poly.entity_id
_entity_poly.type
_entity_poly.pdbx_seq_one_letter_code
_entity_poly.pdbx_strand_id
1 'polypeptide(L)'
;MITIDGKYTEARVFTDELEDLARTQIRDVCNHPTFEGSRVRIMPDVHAGAGCVIGFTAELKTDKVIPNLIGVDIGCGVLTARLSGLPDFSSFDARLRERVPSGMHARPSVHQALLDDPELDEEISRICMDVLRTDKDRHRRSVGSLGGGNHFIEIAQGKEHAFLCIHSGSRNFGLKIAERYQKIAVDTCPDAYLKERKKGLCYLQGENTLNYMRDMKVAQRFAALNRRVILHELLDDAADLESFDTVHNLSLIHISEPTRL
;
A
#
# COMPACT_ATOMS: atom_id res chain seq x y z
N MET A 1 18.55 -6.39 18.64
CA MET A 1 17.94 -5.07 18.38
C MET A 1 19.05 -4.05 18.18
N ILE A 2 19.05 -3.28 17.10
CA ILE A 2 20.09 -2.30 16.73
C ILE A 2 19.51 -0.89 16.85
N THR A 3 20.30 0.08 17.35
CA THR A 3 19.97 1.51 17.32
C THR A 3 20.84 2.20 16.29
N ILE A 4 20.23 3.07 15.47
CA ILE A 4 20.91 3.89 14.47
C ILE A 4 20.60 5.35 14.76
N ASP A 5 21.61 6.09 15.17
CA ASP A 5 21.51 7.51 15.50
C ASP A 5 21.63 8.36 14.23
N GLY A 6 20.84 9.42 14.16
CA GLY A 6 20.93 10.49 13.17
C GLY A 6 20.90 11.86 13.83
N LYS A 7 20.95 12.89 12.99
CA LYS A 7 20.96 14.30 13.45
C LYS A 7 19.65 14.72 14.12
N TYR A 8 18.51 14.21 13.66
CA TYR A 8 17.17 14.67 14.06
C TYR A 8 16.40 13.63 14.86
N THR A 9 16.72 12.35 14.69
CA THR A 9 16.07 11.26 15.43
C THR A 9 16.95 10.01 15.44
N GLU A 10 16.56 9.02 16.26
CA GLU A 10 17.11 7.66 16.27
C GLU A 10 16.10 6.67 15.68
N ALA A 11 16.60 5.62 15.05
CA ALA A 11 15.79 4.47 14.62
C ALA A 11 16.12 3.25 15.48
N ARG A 12 15.07 2.53 15.93
CA ARG A 12 15.20 1.21 16.56
C ARG A 12 14.86 0.13 15.55
N VAL A 13 15.81 -0.77 15.30
CA VAL A 13 15.73 -1.84 14.31
C VAL A 13 15.51 -3.16 15.05
N PHE A 14 14.42 -3.87 14.73
CA PHE A 14 14.00 -5.08 15.42
C PHE A 14 14.58 -6.36 14.80
N THR A 15 15.84 -6.31 14.36
CA THR A 15 16.65 -7.45 13.94
C THR A 15 18.05 -7.34 14.50
N ASP A 16 18.80 -8.43 14.48
CA ASP A 16 20.22 -8.47 14.86
C ASP A 16 21.14 -8.44 13.65
N GLU A 17 20.59 -8.68 12.44
CA GLU A 17 21.29 -8.62 11.17
C GLU A 17 20.76 -7.45 10.33
N LEU A 18 21.65 -6.67 9.73
CA LEU A 18 21.29 -5.52 8.93
C LEU A 18 22.34 -5.26 7.84
N GLU A 19 21.90 -5.27 6.59
CA GLU A 19 22.72 -4.93 5.42
C GLU A 19 23.28 -3.50 5.51
N ASP A 20 24.50 -3.28 4.99
CA ASP A 20 25.15 -1.96 5.01
C ASP A 20 24.35 -0.89 4.25
N LEU A 21 23.75 -1.26 3.12
CA LEU A 21 22.89 -0.35 2.35
C LEU A 21 21.63 0.03 3.14
N ALA A 22 20.97 -0.93 3.76
CA ALA A 22 19.82 -0.67 4.62
C ALA A 22 20.18 0.23 5.81
N ARG A 23 21.32 -0.02 6.45
CA ARG A 23 21.86 0.84 7.53
C ARG A 23 22.08 2.27 7.07
N THR A 24 22.61 2.45 5.85
CA THR A 24 22.82 3.77 5.25
C THR A 24 21.50 4.49 4.99
N GLN A 25 20.51 3.81 4.41
CA GLN A 25 19.18 4.37 4.15
C GLN A 25 18.46 4.78 5.44
N ILE A 26 18.52 3.96 6.49
CA ILE A 26 17.95 4.30 7.80
C ILE A 26 18.62 5.55 8.36
N ARG A 27 19.96 5.64 8.31
CA ARG A 27 20.68 6.83 8.78
C ARG A 27 20.32 8.08 7.97
N ASP A 28 20.11 7.96 6.66
CA ASP A 28 19.68 9.08 5.82
C ASP A 28 18.32 9.62 6.26
N VAL A 29 17.37 8.75 6.60
CA VAL A 29 16.07 9.16 7.15
C VAL A 29 16.24 9.81 8.52
N CYS A 30 17.04 9.24 9.43
CA CYS A 30 17.29 9.82 10.75
C CYS A 30 18.02 11.18 10.69
N ASN A 31 18.73 11.45 9.60
CA ASN A 31 19.35 12.75 9.30
C ASN A 31 18.41 13.74 8.57
N HIS A 32 17.19 13.32 8.23
CA HIS A 32 16.25 14.18 7.52
C HIS A 32 15.41 15.03 8.50
N PRO A 33 15.32 16.37 8.34
CA PRO A 33 14.66 17.26 9.30
C PRO A 33 13.15 17.00 9.45
N THR A 34 12.50 16.36 8.48
CA THR A 34 11.09 15.95 8.61
C THR A 34 10.87 14.99 9.79
N PHE A 35 11.90 14.30 10.24
CA PHE A 35 11.80 13.33 11.34
C PHE A 35 12.25 13.89 12.69
N GLU A 36 12.44 15.20 12.82
CA GLU A 36 12.78 15.81 14.09
C GLU A 36 11.76 15.48 15.19
N GLY A 37 12.22 14.88 16.28
CA GLY A 37 11.38 14.42 17.38
C GLY A 37 10.45 13.24 17.07
N SER A 38 10.52 12.67 15.88
CA SER A 38 9.70 11.52 15.45
C SER A 38 10.23 10.22 16.06
N ARG A 39 9.34 9.23 16.20
CA ARG A 39 9.72 7.86 16.58
C ARG A 39 9.84 7.00 15.33
N VAL A 40 11.06 6.54 15.04
CA VAL A 40 11.32 5.63 13.91
C VAL A 40 11.52 4.21 14.42
N ARG A 41 10.83 3.27 13.77
CA ARG A 41 10.89 1.83 14.04
C ARG A 41 11.07 1.09 12.73
N ILE A 42 11.96 0.11 12.73
CA ILE A 42 12.25 -0.70 11.55
C ILE A 42 11.93 -2.15 11.90
N MET A 43 11.03 -2.74 11.11
CA MET A 43 10.53 -4.10 11.34
C MET A 43 11.58 -5.16 10.99
N PRO A 44 11.43 -6.41 11.49
CA PRO A 44 12.46 -7.47 11.35
C PRO A 44 12.79 -7.90 9.91
N ASP A 45 11.86 -7.71 8.97
CA ASP A 45 12.01 -8.04 7.55
C ASP A 45 12.77 -6.98 6.75
N VAL A 46 13.52 -6.11 7.43
CA VAL A 46 14.22 -4.98 6.85
C VAL A 46 15.22 -5.38 5.77
N HIS A 47 15.09 -4.73 4.62
CA HIS A 47 16.05 -4.80 3.52
C HIS A 47 16.04 -3.49 2.73
N ALA A 48 17.08 -3.25 1.92
CA ALA A 48 17.19 -2.02 1.14
C ALA A 48 16.05 -1.90 0.12
N GLY A 49 15.47 -0.69 0.02
CA GLY A 49 14.41 -0.35 -0.92
C GLY A 49 14.72 0.89 -1.75
N ALA A 50 13.76 1.35 -2.54
CA ALA A 50 13.90 2.55 -3.37
C ALA A 50 13.74 3.81 -2.51
N GLY A 51 14.86 4.38 -2.05
CA GLY A 51 14.90 5.61 -1.25
C GLY A 51 14.83 5.39 0.27
N CYS A 52 14.22 4.33 0.73
CA CYS A 52 14.23 3.89 2.13
C CYS A 52 14.12 2.38 2.22
N VAL A 53 14.38 1.83 3.40
CA VAL A 53 14.23 0.40 3.68
C VAL A 53 12.75 -0.02 3.68
N ILE A 54 12.50 -1.26 3.32
CA ILE A 54 11.25 -1.95 3.63
C ILE A 54 11.22 -2.21 5.15
N GLY A 55 10.03 -2.29 5.73
CA GLY A 55 9.83 -2.41 7.19
C GLY A 55 9.87 -1.06 7.93
N PHE A 56 9.99 0.07 7.22
CA PHE A 56 10.01 1.40 7.81
C PHE A 56 8.65 1.77 8.43
N THR A 57 8.67 2.24 9.67
CA THR A 57 7.51 2.78 10.37
C THR A 57 7.93 4.02 11.16
N ALA A 58 7.15 5.10 11.09
CA ALA A 58 7.43 6.32 11.84
C ALA A 58 6.15 7.00 12.35
N GLU A 59 6.22 7.50 13.57
CA GLU A 59 5.26 8.47 14.10
C GLU A 59 5.82 9.88 13.85
N LEU A 60 5.23 10.60 12.90
CA LEU A 60 5.67 11.96 12.53
C LEU A 60 5.14 13.00 13.52
N LYS A 61 5.93 14.03 13.78
CA LYS A 61 5.57 15.20 14.62
C LYS A 61 5.36 16.46 13.77
N THR A 62 5.20 16.33 12.47
CA THR A 62 5.06 17.39 11.49
C THR A 62 3.94 17.08 10.51
N ASP A 63 3.46 18.09 9.79
CA ASP A 63 2.53 17.96 8.66
C ASP A 63 3.21 17.54 7.35
N LYS A 64 4.53 17.33 7.37
CA LYS A 64 5.30 16.93 6.19
C LYS A 64 5.22 15.44 5.95
N VAL A 65 5.03 15.04 4.70
CA VAL A 65 4.99 13.65 4.27
C VAL A 65 5.94 13.44 3.10
N ILE A 66 6.69 12.35 3.13
CA ILE A 66 7.54 11.90 2.04
C ILE A 66 6.82 10.75 1.32
N PRO A 67 6.23 10.97 0.12
CA PRO A 67 5.42 9.94 -0.54
C PRO A 67 6.18 8.65 -0.81
N ASN A 68 7.46 8.76 -1.14
CA ASN A 68 8.32 7.61 -1.44
C ASN A 68 8.52 6.65 -0.25
N LEU A 69 8.33 7.12 1.01
CA LEU A 69 8.43 6.28 2.20
C LEU A 69 7.17 5.44 2.45
N ILE A 70 6.03 5.82 1.87
CA ILE A 70 4.78 5.05 1.95
C ILE A 70 4.80 3.89 0.97
N GLY A 71 5.56 4.05 -0.12
CA GLY A 71 5.65 3.07 -1.19
C GLY A 71 4.70 3.38 -2.35
N VAL A 72 4.99 2.74 -3.48
CA VAL A 72 4.28 3.01 -4.74
C VAL A 72 2.97 2.22 -4.87
N ASP A 73 2.83 1.08 -4.21
CA ASP A 73 1.59 0.30 -4.19
C ASP A 73 0.79 0.64 -2.93
N ILE A 74 0.16 1.81 -2.97
CA ILE A 74 -0.65 2.34 -1.86
C ILE A 74 -1.76 1.33 -1.52
N GLY A 75 -1.88 0.98 -0.22
CA GLY A 75 -2.91 0.06 0.25
C GLY A 75 -2.62 -1.40 -0.06
N CYS A 76 -1.39 -1.75 -0.52
CA CYS A 76 -0.98 -3.14 -0.62
C CYS A 76 -1.12 -3.83 0.74
N GLY A 77 -1.66 -5.04 0.72
CA GLY A 77 -2.01 -5.76 1.93
C GLY A 77 -2.44 -7.19 1.64
N VAL A 78 -2.71 -7.94 2.70
CA VAL A 78 -3.13 -9.33 2.63
C VAL A 78 -4.50 -9.50 3.26
N LEU A 79 -5.48 -9.92 2.47
CA LEU A 79 -6.76 -10.42 2.95
C LEU A 79 -6.62 -11.91 3.23
N THR A 80 -6.90 -12.32 4.46
CA THR A 80 -6.89 -13.72 4.87
C THR A 80 -8.30 -14.15 5.25
N ALA A 81 -8.81 -15.20 4.62
CA ALA A 81 -10.09 -15.81 4.93
C ALA A 81 -9.91 -17.25 5.41
N ARG A 82 -10.62 -17.62 6.51
CA ARG A 82 -10.62 -18.97 7.02
C ARG A 82 -11.56 -19.84 6.21
N LEU A 83 -11.04 -20.92 5.63
CA LEU A 83 -11.81 -21.87 4.83
C LEU A 83 -12.49 -22.93 5.73
N SER A 84 -13.66 -23.39 5.30
CA SER A 84 -14.35 -24.54 5.91
C SER A 84 -13.61 -25.86 5.70
N GLY A 85 -12.77 -25.93 4.68
CA GLY A 85 -11.93 -27.08 4.32
C GLY A 85 -11.02 -26.74 3.15
N LEU A 86 -10.18 -27.69 2.73
CA LEU A 86 -9.38 -27.53 1.51
C LEU A 86 -10.28 -27.62 0.28
N PRO A 87 -10.19 -26.69 -0.67
CA PRO A 87 -10.93 -26.79 -1.92
C PRO A 87 -10.35 -27.87 -2.81
N ASP A 88 -11.12 -28.32 -3.81
CA ASP A 88 -10.54 -29.04 -4.94
C ASP A 88 -9.63 -28.08 -5.73
N PHE A 89 -8.32 -28.34 -5.71
CA PHE A 89 -7.33 -27.46 -6.29
C PHE A 89 -7.48 -27.31 -7.81
N SER A 90 -7.98 -28.33 -8.51
CA SER A 90 -8.17 -28.27 -9.96
C SER A 90 -9.27 -27.31 -10.33
N SER A 91 -10.42 -27.38 -9.65
CA SER A 91 -11.53 -26.45 -9.88
C SER A 91 -11.21 -25.05 -9.36
N PHE A 92 -10.46 -24.93 -8.27
CA PHE A 92 -10.01 -23.63 -7.76
C PHE A 92 -9.06 -22.92 -8.73
N ASP A 93 -8.04 -23.62 -9.28
CA ASP A 93 -7.12 -23.06 -10.29
C ASP A 93 -7.86 -22.67 -11.59
N ALA A 94 -8.80 -23.49 -12.04
CA ALA A 94 -9.62 -23.17 -13.21
C ALA A 94 -10.43 -21.87 -12.99
N ARG A 95 -11.09 -21.75 -11.83
CA ARG A 95 -11.85 -20.55 -11.43
C ARG A 95 -10.95 -19.33 -11.31
N LEU A 96 -9.77 -19.48 -10.70
CA LEU A 96 -8.78 -18.41 -10.56
C LEU A 96 -8.37 -17.84 -11.92
N ARG A 97 -8.02 -18.71 -12.88
CA ARG A 97 -7.60 -18.32 -14.23
C ARG A 97 -8.72 -17.67 -15.03
N GLU A 98 -9.94 -18.13 -14.85
CA GLU A 98 -11.11 -17.59 -15.55
C GLU A 98 -11.54 -16.23 -15.00
N ARG A 99 -11.56 -16.05 -13.67
CA ARG A 99 -12.25 -14.93 -13.02
C ARG A 99 -11.35 -13.83 -12.51
N VAL A 100 -10.06 -14.10 -12.24
CA VAL A 100 -9.13 -13.14 -11.65
C VAL A 100 -8.03 -12.76 -12.64
N PRO A 101 -8.16 -11.62 -13.36
CA PRO A 101 -7.10 -11.14 -14.23
C PRO A 101 -5.80 -10.90 -13.48
N SER A 102 -4.65 -11.21 -14.11
CA SER A 102 -3.32 -11.04 -13.53
C SER A 102 -2.41 -10.17 -14.41
N GLY A 103 -1.27 -9.76 -13.88
CA GLY A 103 -0.30 -8.92 -14.57
C GLY A 103 -0.89 -7.56 -14.94
N MET A 104 -0.85 -7.21 -16.22
CA MET A 104 -1.36 -5.94 -16.74
C MET A 104 -2.82 -6.03 -17.22
N HIS A 105 -3.44 -7.19 -17.13
CA HIS A 105 -4.82 -7.38 -17.54
C HIS A 105 -5.81 -6.78 -16.57
N ALA A 106 -6.93 -6.32 -17.09
CA ALA A 106 -8.09 -5.83 -16.36
C ALA A 106 -9.33 -6.59 -16.81
N ARG A 107 -10.41 -6.48 -16.06
CA ARG A 107 -11.71 -7.07 -16.41
C ARG A 107 -12.27 -6.43 -17.69
N PRO A 108 -13.11 -7.13 -18.45
CA PRO A 108 -13.74 -6.56 -19.66
C PRO A 108 -14.73 -5.43 -19.31
N SER A 109 -15.35 -5.49 -18.12
CA SER A 109 -16.30 -4.48 -17.60
C SER A 109 -15.96 -4.11 -16.16
N VAL A 110 -16.53 -3.00 -15.68
CA VAL A 110 -16.48 -2.61 -14.27
C VAL A 110 -17.22 -3.64 -13.44
N HIS A 111 -16.63 -4.06 -12.32
CA HIS A 111 -17.23 -5.04 -11.42
C HIS A 111 -18.40 -4.42 -10.63
N GLN A 112 -19.48 -5.21 -10.41
CA GLN A 112 -20.70 -4.75 -9.74
C GLN A 112 -20.41 -4.18 -8.33
N ALA A 113 -19.52 -4.78 -7.58
CA ALA A 113 -19.15 -4.30 -6.24
C ALA A 113 -18.59 -2.86 -6.22
N LEU A 114 -17.99 -2.37 -7.32
CA LEU A 114 -17.62 -0.95 -7.41
C LEU A 114 -18.83 -0.08 -7.76
N LEU A 115 -19.73 -0.56 -8.61
CA LEU A 115 -20.97 0.16 -8.95
C LEU A 115 -21.93 0.27 -7.75
N ASP A 116 -21.86 -0.67 -6.81
CA ASP A 116 -22.61 -0.68 -5.55
C ASP A 116 -22.00 0.27 -4.49
N ASP A 117 -20.78 0.82 -4.72
CA ASP A 117 -20.15 1.88 -3.92
C ASP A 117 -19.97 3.15 -4.80
N PRO A 118 -21.06 3.90 -5.06
CA PRO A 118 -21.03 5.05 -5.97
C PRO A 118 -20.10 6.16 -5.47
N GLU A 119 -19.93 6.32 -4.16
CA GLU A 119 -18.99 7.29 -3.59
C GLU A 119 -17.54 6.96 -3.99
N LEU A 120 -17.13 5.71 -3.83
CA LEU A 120 -15.78 5.28 -4.22
C LEU A 120 -15.58 5.38 -5.73
N ASP A 121 -16.58 5.00 -6.53
CA ASP A 121 -16.51 5.07 -7.99
C ASP A 121 -16.38 6.51 -8.50
N GLU A 122 -17.10 7.45 -7.89
CA GLU A 122 -17.02 8.89 -8.18
C GLU A 122 -15.64 9.45 -7.78
N GLU A 123 -15.13 9.12 -6.59
CA GLU A 123 -13.82 9.56 -6.12
C GLU A 123 -12.69 9.05 -7.04
N ILE A 124 -12.72 7.77 -7.46
CA ILE A 124 -11.77 7.22 -8.43
C ILE A 124 -11.83 7.99 -9.73
N SER A 125 -13.05 8.24 -10.25
CA SER A 125 -13.27 8.96 -11.49
C SER A 125 -12.74 10.39 -11.43
N ARG A 126 -13.00 11.10 -10.35
CA ARG A 126 -12.49 12.45 -10.08
C ARG A 126 -10.96 12.46 -10.06
N ILE A 127 -10.34 11.57 -9.29
CA ILE A 127 -8.87 11.50 -9.21
C ILE A 127 -8.26 11.21 -10.57
N CYS A 128 -8.83 10.27 -11.34
CA CYS A 128 -8.34 9.94 -12.68
C CYS A 128 -8.41 11.13 -13.64
N MET A 129 -9.51 11.90 -13.62
CA MET A 129 -9.71 13.04 -14.53
C MET A 129 -8.93 14.29 -14.10
N ASP A 130 -9.05 14.67 -12.84
CA ASP A 130 -8.59 15.98 -12.36
C ASP A 130 -7.13 15.96 -11.89
N VAL A 131 -6.69 14.86 -11.28
CA VAL A 131 -5.36 14.73 -10.67
C VAL A 131 -4.37 14.01 -11.58
N LEU A 132 -4.75 12.83 -12.07
CA LEU A 132 -3.85 11.95 -12.82
C LEU A 132 -3.88 12.19 -14.32
N ARG A 133 -5.00 12.64 -14.86
CA ARG A 133 -5.27 12.79 -16.31
C ARG A 133 -5.06 11.46 -17.05
N THR A 134 -5.66 10.40 -16.51
CA THR A 134 -5.58 9.04 -17.03
C THR A 134 -6.96 8.48 -17.37
N ASP A 135 -6.98 7.36 -18.12
CA ASP A 135 -8.21 6.64 -18.43
C ASP A 135 -8.84 6.03 -17.16
N LYS A 136 -9.93 6.65 -16.71
CA LYS A 136 -10.68 6.20 -15.52
C LYS A 136 -11.23 4.78 -15.67
N ASP A 137 -11.70 4.42 -16.87
CA ASP A 137 -12.36 3.13 -17.08
C ASP A 137 -11.37 1.97 -16.99
N ARG A 138 -10.12 2.19 -17.37
CA ARG A 138 -9.06 1.20 -17.15
C ARG A 138 -8.82 0.94 -15.66
N HIS A 139 -8.79 1.99 -14.84
CA HIS A 139 -8.61 1.85 -13.39
C HIS A 139 -9.83 1.18 -12.75
N ARG A 140 -11.04 1.59 -13.09
CA ARG A 140 -12.30 1.00 -12.61
C ARG A 140 -12.40 -0.48 -12.93
N ARG A 141 -12.03 -0.90 -14.15
CA ARG A 141 -12.00 -2.30 -14.58
C ARG A 141 -10.88 -3.14 -13.96
N SER A 142 -9.92 -2.52 -13.28
CA SER A 142 -8.87 -3.27 -12.57
C SER A 142 -9.26 -3.72 -11.16
N VAL A 143 -10.43 -3.34 -10.65
CA VAL A 143 -11.00 -3.91 -9.42
C VAL A 143 -11.29 -5.41 -9.63
N GLY A 144 -10.87 -6.25 -8.69
CA GLY A 144 -10.96 -7.71 -8.80
C GLY A 144 -9.87 -8.33 -9.67
N SER A 145 -8.70 -7.66 -9.80
CA SER A 145 -7.54 -8.21 -10.49
C SER A 145 -6.35 -8.38 -9.54
N LEU A 146 -5.59 -9.46 -9.70
CA LEU A 146 -4.45 -9.77 -8.84
C LEU A 146 -3.28 -8.82 -9.07
N GLY A 147 -2.89 -8.62 -10.32
CA GLY A 147 -1.69 -7.89 -10.69
C GLY A 147 -0.46 -8.74 -10.87
N GLY A 148 0.70 -8.11 -10.68
CA GLY A 148 2.00 -8.73 -10.86
C GLY A 148 2.97 -8.33 -9.75
N GLY A 149 4.24 -8.60 -9.93
CA GLY A 149 5.27 -8.37 -8.92
C GLY A 149 5.21 -9.42 -7.81
N ASN A 150 5.16 -8.96 -6.57
CA ASN A 150 5.07 -9.80 -5.37
C ASN A 150 3.63 -10.16 -4.96
N HIS A 151 2.61 -9.86 -5.79
CA HIS A 151 1.23 -10.23 -5.51
C HIS A 151 1.02 -11.74 -5.71
N PHE A 152 0.23 -12.35 -4.83
CA PHE A 152 -0.05 -13.78 -4.86
C PHE A 152 -1.43 -14.12 -4.29
N ILE A 153 -1.91 -15.31 -4.63
CA ILE A 153 -3.03 -15.99 -4.00
C ILE A 153 -2.52 -17.34 -3.52
N GLU A 154 -2.68 -17.63 -2.25
CA GLU A 154 -2.14 -18.81 -1.59
C GLU A 154 -3.20 -19.47 -0.72
N ILE A 155 -3.21 -20.82 -0.71
CA ILE A 155 -3.95 -21.59 0.28
C ILE A 155 -2.95 -22.15 1.28
N ALA A 156 -3.01 -21.65 2.51
CA ALA A 156 -2.15 -22.06 3.61
C ALA A 156 -2.88 -23.09 4.49
N GLN A 157 -2.24 -24.23 4.75
CA GLN A 157 -2.76 -25.27 5.64
C GLN A 157 -2.19 -25.10 7.04
N GLY A 158 -3.05 -24.74 8.00
CA GLY A 158 -2.73 -24.76 9.42
C GLY A 158 -3.02 -26.13 10.05
N LYS A 159 -2.87 -26.21 11.37
CA LYS A 159 -3.13 -27.47 12.13
C LYS A 159 -4.62 -27.84 12.14
N GLU A 160 -5.49 -26.86 12.30
CA GLU A 160 -6.93 -27.04 12.47
C GLU A 160 -7.74 -26.51 11.28
N HIS A 161 -7.25 -25.48 10.62
CA HIS A 161 -7.95 -24.78 9.56
C HIS A 161 -7.05 -24.54 8.35
N ALA A 162 -7.65 -24.40 7.19
CA ALA A 162 -7.02 -23.85 5.99
C ALA A 162 -7.41 -22.38 5.83
N PHE A 163 -6.54 -21.62 5.15
CA PHE A 163 -6.73 -20.18 4.93
C PHE A 163 -6.47 -19.85 3.47
N LEU A 164 -7.29 -18.99 2.91
CA LEU A 164 -7.01 -18.33 1.62
C LEU A 164 -6.40 -16.96 1.89
N CYS A 165 -5.16 -16.76 1.43
CA CYS A 165 -4.44 -15.50 1.53
C CYS A 165 -4.38 -14.82 0.16
N ILE A 166 -4.83 -13.57 0.08
CA ILE A 166 -4.87 -12.76 -1.15
C ILE A 166 -4.01 -11.52 -0.93
N HIS A 167 -2.79 -11.52 -1.49
CA HIS A 167 -1.89 -10.37 -1.46
C HIS A 167 -2.05 -9.55 -2.74
N SER A 168 -2.65 -8.37 -2.62
CA SER A 168 -2.83 -7.43 -3.72
C SER A 168 -3.05 -6.01 -3.20
N GLY A 169 -2.93 -5.01 -4.06
CA GLY A 169 -3.00 -3.59 -3.72
C GLY A 169 -3.94 -2.79 -4.63
N SER A 170 -3.68 -1.48 -4.73
CA SER A 170 -4.48 -0.52 -5.49
C SER A 170 -4.17 -0.51 -6.99
N ARG A 171 -3.40 -1.46 -7.45
CA ARG A 171 -3.06 -1.64 -8.85
C ARG A 171 -2.35 -0.39 -9.42
N ASN A 172 -2.46 -0.16 -10.73
CA ASN A 172 -1.89 1.03 -11.39
C ASN A 172 -2.49 2.34 -10.86
N PHE A 173 -3.68 2.31 -10.25
CA PHE A 173 -4.34 3.50 -9.68
C PHE A 173 -3.50 4.12 -8.56
N GLY A 174 -3.14 3.35 -7.53
CA GLY A 174 -2.29 3.84 -6.44
C GLY A 174 -0.87 4.17 -6.88
N LEU A 175 -0.30 3.40 -7.82
CA LEU A 175 1.00 3.73 -8.42
C LEU A 175 0.99 5.14 -9.03
N LYS A 176 -0.04 5.48 -9.82
CA LYS A 176 -0.14 6.79 -10.45
C LYS A 176 -0.33 7.93 -9.43
N ILE A 177 -1.06 7.69 -8.36
CA ILE A 177 -1.17 8.63 -7.23
C ILE A 177 0.21 8.84 -6.60
N ALA A 178 0.92 7.78 -6.25
CA ALA A 178 2.26 7.86 -5.65
C ALA A 178 3.25 8.62 -6.56
N GLU A 179 3.32 8.28 -7.84
CA GLU A 179 4.16 8.97 -8.84
C GLU A 179 3.82 10.46 -8.95
N ARG A 180 2.53 10.81 -8.99
CA ARG A 180 2.07 12.19 -9.09
C ARG A 180 2.51 13.01 -7.89
N TYR A 181 2.28 12.52 -6.68
CA TYR A 181 2.62 13.26 -5.47
C TYR A 181 4.12 13.25 -5.17
N GLN A 182 4.85 12.19 -5.54
CA GLN A 182 6.32 12.20 -5.50
C GLN A 182 6.88 13.27 -6.45
N LYS A 183 6.30 13.42 -7.66
CA LYS A 183 6.69 14.48 -8.58
C LYS A 183 6.43 15.87 -7.99
N ILE A 184 5.26 16.10 -7.38
CA ILE A 184 4.96 17.37 -6.70
C ILE A 184 5.99 17.63 -5.58
N ALA A 185 6.30 16.62 -4.76
CA ALA A 185 7.30 16.77 -3.72
C ALA A 185 8.69 17.16 -4.27
N VAL A 186 9.09 16.59 -5.40
CA VAL A 186 10.36 16.94 -6.08
C VAL A 186 10.31 18.35 -6.67
N ASP A 187 9.22 18.71 -7.33
CA ASP A 187 9.06 20.02 -8.00
C ASP A 187 8.99 21.17 -6.97
N THR A 188 8.45 20.92 -5.78
CA THR A 188 8.35 21.89 -4.67
C THR A 188 9.48 21.82 -3.66
N CYS A 189 10.42 20.86 -3.83
CA CYS A 189 11.54 20.65 -2.92
C CYS A 189 12.49 21.86 -2.95
N PRO A 190 12.75 22.52 -1.81
CA PRO A 190 13.68 23.65 -1.76
C PRO A 190 15.09 23.27 -2.21
N ASP A 191 15.82 24.20 -2.81
CA ASP A 191 17.20 23.96 -3.30
C ASP A 191 18.17 23.54 -2.20
N ALA A 192 17.92 23.94 -0.95
CA ALA A 192 18.68 23.48 0.20
C ALA A 192 18.62 21.94 0.40
N TYR A 193 17.67 21.25 -0.23
CA TYR A 193 17.43 19.82 -0.13
C TYR A 193 17.78 19.03 -1.40
N LEU A 194 18.75 19.51 -2.20
CA LEU A 194 19.19 18.80 -3.43
C LEU A 194 19.71 17.38 -3.17
N LYS A 195 20.30 17.13 -1.98
CA LYS A 195 20.75 15.78 -1.60
C LYS A 195 19.57 14.85 -1.37
N GLU A 196 18.55 15.32 -0.70
CA GLU A 196 17.30 14.63 -0.39
C GLU A 196 16.52 14.32 -1.68
N ARG A 197 16.55 15.22 -2.67
CA ARG A 197 15.99 15.00 -4.02
C ARG A 197 16.62 13.77 -4.68
N LYS A 198 17.97 13.66 -4.65
CA LYS A 198 18.69 12.50 -5.20
C LYS A 198 18.40 11.19 -4.49
N LYS A 199 18.05 11.26 -3.20
CA LYS A 199 17.70 10.09 -2.38
C LYS A 199 16.20 9.75 -2.42
N GLY A 200 15.39 10.55 -3.13
CA GLY A 200 13.93 10.37 -3.16
C GLY A 200 13.22 10.76 -1.87
N LEU A 201 13.84 11.60 -1.03
CA LEU A 201 13.34 12.03 0.28
C LEU A 201 12.70 13.43 0.28
N CYS A 202 12.30 13.94 -0.88
CA CYS A 202 11.51 15.18 -0.94
C CYS A 202 10.14 14.99 -0.29
N TYR A 203 9.68 16.03 0.41
CA TYR A 203 8.44 15.98 1.16
C TYR A 203 7.36 16.89 0.59
N LEU A 204 6.12 16.55 0.85
CA LEU A 204 4.94 17.42 0.71
C LEU A 204 4.72 18.17 2.02
N GLN A 205 4.10 19.35 1.95
CA GLN A 205 3.65 20.11 3.11
C GLN A 205 2.36 20.89 2.80
N GLY A 206 1.64 21.28 3.86
CA GLY A 206 0.42 22.08 3.75
C GLY A 206 -0.65 21.41 2.90
N GLU A 207 -1.23 22.14 1.96
CA GLU A 207 -2.31 21.67 1.10
C GLU A 207 -1.93 20.43 0.26
N ASN A 208 -0.69 20.35 -0.20
CA ASN A 208 -0.22 19.19 -0.96
C ASN A 208 -0.23 17.90 -0.10
N THR A 209 0.10 18.00 1.19
CA THR A 209 -0.02 16.87 2.13
C THR A 209 -1.49 16.46 2.28
N LEU A 210 -2.40 17.42 2.50
CA LEU A 210 -3.82 17.12 2.68
C LEU A 210 -4.43 16.45 1.44
N ASN A 211 -4.11 16.96 0.26
CA ASN A 211 -4.55 16.39 -1.01
C ASN A 211 -4.01 14.95 -1.20
N TYR A 212 -2.72 14.74 -0.91
CA TYR A 212 -2.13 13.40 -0.99
C TYR A 212 -2.81 12.42 -0.03
N MET A 213 -3.03 12.83 1.22
CA MET A 213 -3.67 11.97 2.24
C MET A 213 -5.10 11.60 1.85
N ARG A 214 -5.86 12.54 1.26
CA ARG A 214 -7.21 12.27 0.75
C ARG A 214 -7.18 11.25 -0.39
N ASP A 215 -6.37 11.48 -1.41
CA ASP A 215 -6.31 10.62 -2.59
C ASP A 215 -5.70 9.24 -2.26
N MET A 216 -4.77 9.18 -1.30
CA MET A 216 -4.23 7.94 -0.75
C MET A 216 -5.32 7.10 -0.05
N LYS A 217 -6.23 7.71 0.72
CA LYS A 217 -7.35 7.00 1.35
C LYS A 217 -8.26 6.36 0.31
N VAL A 218 -8.50 7.01 -0.82
CA VAL A 218 -9.27 6.43 -1.93
C VAL A 218 -8.54 5.22 -2.51
N ALA A 219 -7.22 5.30 -2.71
CA ALA A 219 -6.43 4.15 -3.16
C ALA A 219 -6.45 2.97 -2.16
N GLN A 220 -6.47 3.25 -0.85
CA GLN A 220 -6.61 2.21 0.18
C GLN A 220 -8.00 1.56 0.14
N ARG A 221 -9.09 2.33 0.00
CA ARG A 221 -10.45 1.79 -0.20
C ARG A 221 -10.53 0.93 -1.46
N PHE A 222 -9.93 1.40 -2.56
CA PHE A 222 -9.82 0.64 -3.80
C PHE A 222 -9.11 -0.70 -3.56
N ALA A 223 -7.97 -0.70 -2.89
CA ALA A 223 -7.19 -1.92 -2.62
C ALA A 223 -7.96 -2.93 -1.75
N ALA A 224 -8.66 -2.45 -0.73
CA ALA A 224 -9.50 -3.30 0.11
C ALA A 224 -10.67 -3.91 -0.69
N LEU A 225 -11.34 -3.10 -1.53
CA LEU A 225 -12.38 -3.60 -2.42
C LEU A 225 -11.82 -4.61 -3.43
N ASN A 226 -10.64 -4.34 -4.00
CA ASN A 226 -9.97 -5.23 -4.93
C ASN A 226 -9.77 -6.63 -4.34
N ARG A 227 -9.22 -6.73 -3.11
CA ARG A 227 -9.01 -8.01 -2.42
C ARG A 227 -10.33 -8.73 -2.10
N ARG A 228 -11.34 -8.00 -1.64
CA ARG A 228 -12.67 -8.58 -1.39
C ARG A 228 -13.32 -9.13 -2.65
N VAL A 229 -13.25 -8.41 -3.77
CA VAL A 229 -13.76 -8.89 -5.05
C VAL A 229 -13.05 -10.17 -5.47
N ILE A 230 -11.72 -10.24 -5.34
CA ILE A 230 -10.97 -11.48 -5.63
C ILE A 230 -11.48 -12.63 -4.76
N LEU A 231 -11.71 -12.41 -3.45
CA LEU A 231 -12.24 -13.43 -2.54
C LEU A 231 -13.60 -13.95 -3.03
N HIS A 232 -14.53 -13.05 -3.35
CA HIS A 232 -15.87 -13.41 -3.84
C HIS A 232 -15.88 -14.08 -5.21
N GLU A 233 -14.91 -13.78 -6.07
CA GLU A 233 -14.76 -14.47 -7.35
C GLU A 233 -14.24 -15.90 -7.20
N LEU A 234 -13.52 -16.19 -6.13
CA LEU A 234 -12.92 -17.50 -5.90
C LEU A 234 -13.79 -18.44 -5.06
N LEU A 235 -14.62 -17.91 -4.15
CA LEU A 235 -15.40 -18.68 -3.20
C LEU A 235 -16.87 -18.27 -3.24
N ASP A 236 -17.76 -19.24 -3.33
CA ASP A 236 -19.21 -19.02 -3.40
C ASP A 236 -19.81 -18.60 -2.02
N ASP A 237 -19.16 -19.01 -0.92
CA ASP A 237 -19.54 -18.73 0.48
C ASP A 237 -18.71 -17.59 1.10
N ALA A 238 -18.04 -16.77 0.28
CA ALA A 238 -17.10 -15.74 0.73
C ALA A 238 -17.69 -14.74 1.76
N ALA A 239 -19.00 -14.46 1.67
CA ALA A 239 -19.67 -13.53 2.57
C ALA A 239 -19.79 -14.05 4.01
N ASP A 240 -19.81 -15.37 4.20
CA ASP A 240 -19.99 -16.03 5.50
C ASP A 240 -18.65 -16.40 6.17
N LEU A 241 -17.53 -16.19 5.48
CA LEU A 241 -16.22 -16.55 6.00
C LEU A 241 -15.67 -15.52 6.98
N GLU A 242 -15.12 -16.00 8.08
CA GLU A 242 -14.28 -15.18 8.95
C GLU A 242 -13.04 -14.72 8.17
N SER A 243 -12.87 -13.42 8.04
CA SER A 243 -11.74 -12.83 7.30
C SER A 243 -11.21 -11.58 7.98
N PHE A 244 -9.93 -11.30 7.76
CA PHE A 244 -9.29 -10.07 8.18
C PHE A 244 -8.38 -9.53 7.07
N ASP A 245 -8.25 -8.22 7.02
CA ASP A 245 -7.46 -7.52 6.01
C ASP A 245 -6.34 -6.72 6.69
N THR A 246 -5.10 -6.94 6.30
CA THR A 246 -3.93 -6.23 6.80
C THR A 246 -3.32 -5.40 5.69
N VAL A 247 -3.05 -4.12 5.98
CA VAL A 247 -2.42 -3.19 5.04
C VAL A 247 -1.01 -2.87 5.53
N HIS A 248 -0.01 -2.91 4.65
CA HIS A 248 1.39 -2.64 4.99
C HIS A 248 2.00 -1.44 4.25
N ASN A 249 1.32 -0.89 3.23
CA ASN A 249 1.71 0.35 2.55
C ASN A 249 0.68 1.44 2.84
N LEU A 250 0.82 2.09 3.99
CA LEU A 250 -0.12 3.14 4.41
C LEU A 250 0.58 4.23 5.21
N SER A 251 -0.04 5.41 5.27
CA SER A 251 0.27 6.45 6.25
C SER A 251 -0.94 6.73 7.14
N LEU A 252 -0.69 6.92 8.42
CA LEU A 252 -1.67 7.18 9.45
C LEU A 252 -1.35 8.52 10.15
N ILE A 253 -1.40 9.62 9.41
CA ILE A 253 -1.04 10.94 9.98
C ILE A 253 -2.07 11.45 10.99
N HIS A 254 -3.31 11.00 10.92
CA HIS A 254 -4.39 11.37 11.84
C HIS A 254 -5.22 10.15 12.25
N ILE A 255 -4.72 9.35 13.19
CA ILE A 255 -5.60 8.58 14.06
C ILE A 255 -5.81 9.43 15.31
N SER A 256 -6.74 10.37 15.27
CA SER A 256 -7.20 11.09 16.47
C SER A 256 -8.44 10.46 17.09
N GLU A 257 -9.02 9.43 16.47
CA GLU A 257 -10.10 8.65 17.07
C GLU A 257 -9.91 7.16 16.78
N PRO A 258 -9.99 6.28 17.81
CA PRO A 258 -10.09 4.85 17.58
C PRO A 258 -11.48 4.60 16.97
N THR A 259 -11.52 4.27 15.69
CA THR A 259 -12.70 3.63 15.11
C THR A 259 -12.89 2.33 15.87
N ARG A 260 -13.87 2.32 16.78
CA ARG A 260 -14.37 1.07 17.36
C ARG A 260 -14.87 0.21 16.20
N LEU A 261 -14.24 -0.95 16.05
CA LEU A 261 -14.80 -2.06 15.30
C LEU A 261 -16.09 -2.53 15.93
#